data_b5adf470aceebb9b45f62a89cae6d23f
#
_entry.id   b5adf470aceebb9b45f62a89cae6d23f
#
_cell.length_a   1.000
_cell.length_b   1.000
_cell.length_c   1.000
_cell.angle_alpha   90.00
_cell.angle_beta   90.00
_cell.angle_gamma   90.00
#
_symmetry.space_group_name_H-M   'P 1'
#
loop_
_entity.id
_entity.type
_entity.pdbx_description
1 polymer ?
#
loop_
_entity_poly.entity_id
_entity_poly.type
_entity_poly.pdbx_seq_one_letter_code
_entity_poly.pdbx_strand_id
1 'polypeptide(L)'
;MNIKKLFAKAENFLNSDKRKRKEKKKCLKHVLKKLRKQEEKFNARLQDETDQAVIDKLNKKIALVHAQRKKGVALMKKLREKKKQA
;
A
#
# COMPACT_ATOMS: atom_id res chain seq x y z
N MET A 1 -0.90 2.55 -13.08
CA MET A 1 -0.88 1.42 -12.15
C MET A 1 -2.21 1.35 -11.39
N ASN A 2 -2.80 0.18 -11.29
CA ASN A 2 -4.03 -0.01 -10.53
C ASN A 2 -3.68 -0.38 -9.08
N ILE A 3 -3.97 0.53 -8.16
CA ILE A 3 -3.63 0.39 -6.74
C ILE A 3 -4.35 -0.81 -6.11
N LYS A 4 -5.63 -1.02 -6.46
CA LYS A 4 -6.41 -2.15 -5.93
C LYS A 4 -5.82 -3.48 -6.37
N LYS A 5 -5.42 -3.61 -7.64
CA LYS A 5 -4.80 -4.84 -8.15
C LYS A 5 -3.44 -5.08 -7.51
N LEU A 6 -2.64 -4.04 -7.35
CA LEU A 6 -1.33 -4.15 -6.71
C LEU A 6 -1.47 -4.71 -5.30
N PHE A 7 -2.38 -4.15 -4.51
CA PHE A 7 -2.58 -4.57 -3.13
C PHE A 7 -3.21 -5.96 -3.05
N ALA A 8 -4.15 -6.29 -3.95
CA ALA A 8 -4.76 -7.63 -4.01
C ALA A 8 -3.72 -8.71 -4.29
N LYS A 9 -2.80 -8.47 -5.22
CA LYS A 9 -1.70 -9.40 -5.50
C LYS A 9 -0.81 -9.58 -4.28
N ALA A 10 -0.50 -8.49 -3.58
CA ALA A 10 0.30 -8.55 -2.37
C ALA A 10 -0.41 -9.33 -1.27
N GLU A 11 -1.72 -9.14 -1.07
CA GLU A 11 -2.49 -9.89 -0.09
C GLU A 11 -2.49 -11.39 -0.40
N ASN A 12 -2.67 -11.78 -1.66
CA ASN A 12 -2.60 -13.18 -2.07
C ASN A 12 -1.24 -13.79 -1.77
N PHE A 13 -0.17 -13.05 -2.06
CA PHE A 13 1.19 -13.48 -1.76
C PHE A 13 1.39 -13.66 -0.26
N LEU A 14 0.92 -12.70 0.54
CA LEU A 14 1.06 -12.71 1.99
C LEU A 14 0.25 -13.81 2.66
N ASN A 15 -0.89 -14.20 2.07
CA ASN A 15 -1.75 -15.26 2.58
C ASN A 15 -1.31 -16.66 2.14
N SER A 16 -0.31 -16.76 1.28
CA SER A 16 0.21 -18.05 0.82
C SER A 16 1.05 -18.72 1.91
N ASP A 17 0.69 -19.92 2.31
CA ASP A 17 1.47 -20.71 3.27
C ASP A 17 2.79 -21.21 2.69
N LYS A 18 2.91 -21.24 1.37
CA LYS A 18 4.11 -21.70 0.68
C LYS A 18 5.24 -20.68 0.69
N ARG A 19 4.94 -19.42 0.99
CA ARG A 19 5.94 -18.35 0.97
C ARG A 19 6.56 -18.15 2.34
N LYS A 20 7.87 -17.97 2.36
CA LYS A 20 8.61 -17.71 3.61
C LYS A 20 8.32 -16.30 4.11
N ARG A 21 8.39 -16.12 5.42
CA ARG A 21 8.17 -14.82 6.07
C ARG A 21 9.08 -13.74 5.50
N LYS A 22 10.35 -14.07 5.25
CA LYS A 22 11.32 -13.15 4.67
C LYS A 22 10.87 -12.63 3.30
N GLU A 23 10.34 -13.52 2.47
CA GLU A 23 9.82 -13.15 1.14
C GLU A 23 8.58 -12.27 1.28
N LYS A 24 7.70 -12.58 2.23
CA LYS A 24 6.50 -11.79 2.51
C LYS A 24 6.86 -10.37 2.94
N LYS A 25 7.87 -10.21 3.80
CA LYS A 25 8.35 -8.91 4.24
C LYS A 25 8.90 -8.09 3.08
N LYS A 26 9.69 -8.70 2.21
CA LYS A 26 10.26 -8.02 1.02
C LYS A 26 9.15 -7.54 0.09
N CYS A 27 8.16 -8.40 -0.17
CA CYS A 27 7.02 -8.05 -1.00
C CYS A 27 6.25 -6.88 -0.42
N LEU A 28 5.92 -6.94 0.86
CA LEU A 28 5.16 -5.90 1.54
C LEU A 28 5.92 -4.57 1.56
N LYS A 29 7.22 -4.62 1.83
CA LYS A 29 8.08 -3.43 1.82
C LYS A 29 8.07 -2.77 0.45
N HIS A 30 8.14 -3.56 -0.62
CA HIS A 30 8.08 -3.06 -1.99
C HIS A 30 6.73 -2.42 -2.31
N VAL A 31 5.63 -3.04 -1.90
CA VAL A 31 4.28 -2.51 -2.09
C VAL A 31 4.09 -1.20 -1.34
N LEU A 32 4.52 -1.14 -0.07
CA LEU A 32 4.43 0.08 0.73
C LEU A 32 5.21 1.23 0.10
N LYS A 33 6.39 0.94 -0.45
CA LYS A 33 7.19 1.95 -1.15
C LYS A 33 6.47 2.48 -2.37
N LYS A 34 5.85 1.61 -3.16
CA LYS A 34 5.08 2.01 -4.34
C LYS A 34 3.86 2.84 -3.97
N LEU A 35 3.15 2.44 -2.92
CA LEU A 35 1.99 3.19 -2.43
C LEU A 35 2.38 4.58 -1.96
N ARG A 36 3.51 4.71 -1.26
CA ARG A 36 4.03 5.99 -0.83
C ARG A 36 4.33 6.91 -2.01
N LYS A 37 4.97 6.37 -3.04
CA LYS A 37 5.27 7.14 -4.26
C LYS A 37 4.00 7.60 -4.95
N GLN A 38 2.97 6.76 -5.00
CA GLN A 38 1.68 7.13 -5.59
C GLN A 38 1.01 8.25 -4.79
N GLU A 39 1.06 8.17 -3.47
CA GLU A 39 0.50 9.21 -2.62
C GLU A 39 1.19 10.55 -2.85
N GLU A 40 2.52 10.56 -2.89
CA GLU A 40 3.30 11.77 -3.17
C GLU A 40 2.93 12.38 -4.53
N LYS A 41 2.78 11.53 -5.53
CA LYS A 41 2.42 11.94 -6.88
C LYS A 41 1.02 12.57 -6.93
N PHE A 42 0.04 11.95 -6.27
CA PHE A 42 -1.31 12.49 -6.21
C PHE A 42 -1.35 13.80 -5.43
N ASN A 43 -0.62 13.93 -4.34
CA ASN A 43 -0.54 15.16 -3.57
C ASN A 43 0.09 16.30 -4.39
N ALA A 44 1.14 16.01 -5.16
CA ALA A 44 1.76 17.00 -6.03
C ALA A 44 0.79 17.50 -7.11
N ARG A 45 0.03 16.60 -7.72
CA ARG A 45 -0.98 16.96 -8.70
C ARG A 45 -2.11 17.79 -8.08
N LEU A 46 -2.50 17.44 -6.85
CA LEU A 46 -3.57 18.13 -6.15
C LEU A 46 -3.23 19.61 -5.90
N GLN A 47 -1.97 19.92 -5.61
CA GLN A 47 -1.52 21.30 -5.37
C GLN A 47 -1.70 22.20 -6.59
N ASP A 48 -1.55 21.64 -7.78
CA ASP A 48 -1.63 22.40 -9.05
C ASP A 48 -3.01 22.34 -9.68
N GLU A 49 -3.93 21.56 -9.12
CA GLU A 49 -5.23 21.34 -9.75
C GLU A 49 -6.27 22.37 -9.29
N THR A 50 -7.02 22.90 -10.23
CA THR A 50 -8.08 23.88 -9.97
C THR A 50 -9.48 23.36 -10.26
N ASP A 51 -9.60 22.26 -11.03
CA ASP A 51 -10.88 21.65 -11.36
C ASP A 51 -11.39 20.82 -10.17
N GLN A 52 -12.56 21.22 -9.66
CA GLN A 52 -13.14 20.56 -8.48
C GLN A 52 -13.42 19.07 -8.70
N ALA A 53 -13.86 18.68 -9.89
CA ALA A 53 -14.13 17.28 -10.21
C ALA A 53 -12.84 16.45 -10.14
N VAL A 54 -11.73 16.98 -10.63
CA VAL A 54 -10.42 16.32 -10.58
C VAL A 54 -9.90 16.28 -9.15
N ILE A 55 -10.07 17.36 -8.39
CA ILE A 55 -9.70 17.42 -6.96
C ILE A 55 -10.42 16.32 -6.19
N ASP A 56 -11.72 16.15 -6.40
CA ASP A 56 -12.50 15.12 -5.72
C ASP A 56 -12.01 13.71 -6.05
N LYS A 57 -11.68 13.45 -7.31
CA LYS A 57 -11.12 12.17 -7.73
C LYS A 57 -9.76 11.89 -7.10
N LEU A 58 -8.89 12.91 -7.07
CA LEU A 58 -7.57 12.80 -6.45
C LEU A 58 -7.69 12.51 -4.96
N ASN A 59 -8.59 13.20 -4.27
CA ASN A 59 -8.82 12.97 -2.85
C ASN A 59 -9.28 11.55 -2.57
N LYS A 60 -10.15 10.98 -3.41
CA LYS A 60 -10.58 9.59 -3.27
C LYS A 60 -9.43 8.62 -3.47
N LYS A 61 -8.56 8.87 -4.44
CA LYS A 61 -7.38 8.04 -4.70
C LYS A 61 -6.39 8.11 -3.54
N ILE A 62 -6.17 9.30 -3.00
CA ILE A 62 -5.28 9.51 -1.84
C ILE A 62 -5.83 8.77 -0.64
N ALA A 63 -7.13 8.85 -0.38
CA ALA A 63 -7.75 8.14 0.73
C ALA A 63 -7.59 6.62 0.59
N LEU A 64 -7.74 6.09 -0.63
CA LEU A 64 -7.56 4.66 -0.89
C LEU A 64 -6.11 4.22 -0.63
N VAL A 65 -5.13 4.96 -1.16
CA VAL A 65 -3.71 4.66 -0.96
C VAL A 65 -3.36 4.71 0.52
N HIS A 66 -3.87 5.72 1.22
CA HIS A 66 -3.62 5.90 2.65
C HIS A 66 -4.17 4.71 3.46
N ALA A 67 -5.39 4.29 3.17
CA ALA A 67 -6.01 3.14 3.82
C ALA A 67 -5.21 1.85 3.56
N GLN A 68 -4.75 1.64 2.34
CA GLN A 68 -3.95 0.47 1.98
C GLN A 68 -2.58 0.49 2.65
N ARG A 69 -1.94 1.66 2.74
CA ARG A 69 -0.67 1.79 3.46
C ARG A 69 -0.83 1.45 4.94
N LYS A 70 -1.89 1.95 5.55
CA LYS A 70 -2.19 1.66 6.96
C LYS A 70 -2.36 0.16 7.19
N LYS A 71 -3.11 -0.50 6.31
CA LYS A 71 -3.30 -1.95 6.36
C LYS A 71 -1.98 -2.71 6.15
N GLY A 72 -1.17 -2.24 5.20
CA GLY A 72 0.14 -2.84 4.93
C GLY A 72 1.11 -2.72 6.10
N VAL A 73 1.13 -1.58 6.77
CA VAL A 73 1.95 -1.37 7.97
C VAL A 73 1.52 -2.31 9.08
N ALA A 74 0.21 -2.50 9.27
CA ALA A 74 -0.32 -3.43 10.26
C ALA A 74 0.11 -4.87 9.96
N LEU A 75 0.09 -5.28 8.69
CA LEU A 75 0.55 -6.60 8.27
C LEU A 75 2.05 -6.79 8.51
N MET A 76 2.85 -5.76 8.23
CA MET A 76 4.29 -5.79 8.48
C MET A 76 4.57 -5.98 9.96
N LYS A 77 3.82 -5.30 10.81
CA LYS A 77 3.94 -5.43 12.26
C LYS A 77 3.64 -6.85 12.71
N LYS A 78 2.58 -7.46 12.18
CA LYS A 78 2.24 -8.86 12.48
C LYS A 78 3.35 -9.82 12.10
N LEU A 79 3.97 -9.63 10.94
CA LEU A 79 5.08 -10.46 10.50
C LEU A 79 6.29 -10.34 11.41
N ARG A 80 6.55 -9.15 11.93
CA ARG A 80 7.64 -8.93 12.89
C ARG A 80 7.34 -9.56 14.25
N GLU A 81 6.11 -9.46 14.73
CA GLU A 81 5.70 -10.03 16.02
C GLU A 81 5.82 -11.55 16.02
N LYS A 82 5.39 -12.21 14.94
CA LYS A 82 5.54 -13.67 14.83
C LYS A 82 6.99 -14.12 14.94
N LYS A 83 7.92 -13.31 14.46
CA LYS A 83 9.35 -13.61 14.58
C LYS A 83 9.82 -13.61 16.02
N LYS A 84 9.25 -12.78 16.88
CA LYS A 84 9.62 -12.71 18.31
C LYS A 84 9.10 -13.88 19.12
N GLN A 85 8.03 -14.52 18.64
CA GLN A 85 7.40 -15.63 19.33
C GLN A 85 7.99 -16.99 19.00
N ALA A 86 8.85 -17.05 18.03
CA ALA A 86 9.46 -18.31 17.57
C ALA A 86 10.59 -18.83 18.48
#